data_0554948ea5f7ecbacb709db0d5f83fed
#
_entry.id   0554948ea5f7ecbacb709db0d5f83fed
#
_cell.length_a   1.000
_cell.length_b   1.000
_cell.length_c   1.000
_cell.angle_alpha   90.00
_cell.angle_beta   90.00
_cell.angle_gamma   90.00
#
_symmetry.space_group_name_H-M   'P 1'
#
loop_
_entity.id
_entity.type
_entity.pdbx_description
1 polymer ?
#
loop_
_entity_poly.entity_id
_entity_poly.type
_entity_poly.pdbx_seq_one_letter_code
_entity_poly.pdbx_strand_id
1 'polypeptide(L)'
;TYSGFFNINRNQFANANDTTKAVSSQTEEDAARTKQAMQNVHFRRALAMGLDRGAYLAQQVGDDLKYASMRNSYTPGNFVTLEEEVTVDINGTEKTYPAGTYYGQIVQDQIDADGVKITVWDPTANEGAGSSDGYDGWYNADNSWEEMSQAVEELAADGLTIDADNPIQMDVVYASSSEVFTNRANSLKQSIEASTQGLVQVNLIAAADNTDWYYSGYYMNYGYEMNYDFCDLSGWGPDYGDPASYLDTFQPEYAGYMIKSIGIY
;
A
#
# COMPACT_ATOMS: atom_id res chain seq x y z
N THR A 1 4.90 -12.33 4.04
CA THR A 1 4.49 -11.20 3.18
C THR A 1 5.07 -9.92 3.70
N TYR A 2 5.61 -9.08 2.80
CA TYR A 2 6.03 -7.70 3.09
C TYR A 2 5.22 -6.77 2.19
N SER A 3 4.78 -5.64 2.72
CA SER A 3 3.91 -4.72 2.01
C SER A 3 4.10 -3.28 2.49
N GLY A 4 3.70 -2.33 1.67
CA GLY A 4 3.54 -0.93 2.07
C GLY A 4 2.15 -0.68 2.64
N PHE A 5 2.04 0.27 3.56
CA PHE A 5 0.78 0.61 4.22
C PHE A 5 0.59 2.12 4.29
N PHE A 6 -0.63 2.56 4.03
CA PHE A 6 -1.07 3.92 4.29
C PHE A 6 -1.54 4.08 5.73
N ASN A 7 -1.30 5.25 6.30
CA ASN A 7 -1.85 5.64 7.59
C ASN A 7 -2.93 6.71 7.39
N ILE A 8 -4.18 6.35 7.60
CA ILE A 8 -5.31 7.26 7.39
C ILE A 8 -5.69 8.07 8.64
N ASN A 9 -4.98 7.87 9.76
CA ASN A 9 -5.29 8.55 11.02
C ASN A 9 -4.04 8.98 11.79
N ARG A 10 -3.00 9.44 11.10
CA ARG A 10 -1.77 9.93 11.73
C ARG A 10 -2.03 11.13 12.64
N ASN A 11 -1.46 11.10 13.86
CA ASN A 11 -1.44 12.23 14.79
C ASN A 11 -0.07 12.41 15.47
N GLN A 12 0.93 11.57 15.11
CA GLN A 12 2.28 11.67 15.67
C GLN A 12 3.25 12.22 14.60
N PHE A 13 4.04 13.24 14.95
CA PHE A 13 4.97 13.92 14.05
C PHE A 13 6.39 14.00 14.63
N ALA A 14 6.63 13.34 15.75
CA ALA A 14 7.94 13.19 16.37
C ALA A 14 8.18 11.73 16.73
N ASN A 15 9.43 11.29 16.77
CA ASN A 15 9.78 9.94 17.19
C ASN A 15 9.36 9.68 18.64
N ALA A 16 8.64 8.58 18.89
CA ALA A 16 8.13 8.26 20.23
C ALA A 16 9.23 7.89 21.24
N ASN A 17 10.36 7.36 20.76
CA ASN A 17 11.52 7.00 21.58
C ASN A 17 12.38 8.23 21.90
N ASP A 18 12.54 9.14 20.96
CA ASP A 18 13.29 10.39 21.11
C ASP A 18 12.69 11.47 20.22
N THR A 19 11.96 12.39 20.82
CA THR A 19 11.25 13.46 20.11
C THR A 19 12.16 14.44 19.36
N THR A 20 13.49 14.32 19.51
CA THR A 20 14.47 15.09 18.74
C THR A 20 14.87 14.42 17.44
N LYS A 21 14.42 13.17 17.17
CA LYS A 21 14.75 12.35 16.00
C LYS A 21 13.53 12.08 15.14
N ALA A 22 13.76 11.78 13.88
CA ALA A 22 12.73 11.43 12.91
C ALA A 22 11.51 12.37 12.97
N VAL A 23 11.74 13.67 13.11
CA VAL A 23 10.69 14.68 13.23
C VAL A 23 10.20 15.06 11.83
N SER A 24 8.88 15.07 11.66
CA SER A 24 8.25 15.54 10.44
C SER A 24 8.53 17.03 10.21
N SER A 25 8.69 17.40 8.93
CA SER A 25 8.75 18.80 8.50
C SER A 25 7.37 19.38 8.16
N GLN A 26 6.31 18.58 8.26
CA GLN A 26 4.95 19.04 8.01
C GLN A 26 4.52 20.11 9.02
N THR A 27 3.87 21.17 8.53
CA THR A 27 3.13 22.12 9.36
C THR A 27 1.82 21.48 9.85
N GLU A 28 1.13 22.11 10.81
CA GLU A 28 -0.20 21.64 11.23
C GLU A 28 -1.21 21.68 10.07
N GLU A 29 -1.08 22.66 9.17
CA GLU A 29 -1.92 22.77 7.99
C GLU A 29 -1.62 21.64 7.00
N ASP A 30 -0.35 21.39 6.67
CA ASP A 30 0.06 20.27 5.80
C ASP A 30 -0.40 18.94 6.37
N ALA A 31 -0.24 18.72 7.67
CA ALA A 31 -0.67 17.50 8.34
C ALA A 31 -2.18 17.26 8.23
N ALA A 32 -2.98 18.31 8.42
CA ALA A 32 -4.43 18.24 8.28
C ALA A 32 -4.84 17.93 6.82
N ARG A 33 -4.22 18.58 5.84
CA ARG A 33 -4.43 18.36 4.40
C ARG A 33 -4.08 16.93 4.02
N THR A 34 -2.91 16.44 4.44
CA THR A 34 -2.44 15.08 4.16
C THR A 34 -3.37 14.03 4.77
N LYS A 35 -3.80 14.22 6.00
CA LYS A 35 -4.77 13.33 6.67
C LYS A 35 -6.09 13.26 5.91
N GLN A 36 -6.63 14.39 5.47
CA GLN A 36 -7.86 14.43 4.67
C GLN A 36 -7.68 13.72 3.31
N ALA A 37 -6.56 13.96 2.62
CA ALA A 37 -6.26 13.30 1.36
C ALA A 37 -6.11 11.79 1.55
N MET A 38 -5.42 11.33 2.60
CA MET A 38 -5.25 9.89 2.90
C MET A 38 -6.56 9.17 3.19
N GLN A 39 -7.61 9.87 3.60
CA GLN A 39 -8.95 9.28 3.79
C GLN A 39 -9.71 9.08 2.48
N ASN A 40 -9.32 9.76 1.39
CA ASN A 40 -9.91 9.55 0.07
C ASN A 40 -9.36 8.27 -0.58
N VAL A 41 -10.25 7.41 -1.09
CA VAL A 41 -9.86 6.11 -1.68
C VAL A 41 -9.11 6.29 -3.00
N HIS A 42 -9.53 7.25 -3.84
CA HIS A 42 -8.87 7.51 -5.13
C HIS A 42 -7.47 8.08 -4.94
N PHE A 43 -7.26 8.89 -3.90
CA PHE A 43 -5.93 9.36 -3.52
C PHE A 43 -5.00 8.19 -3.17
N ARG A 44 -5.44 7.26 -2.33
CA ARG A 44 -4.64 6.07 -1.99
C ARG A 44 -4.41 5.15 -3.19
N ARG A 45 -5.41 4.96 -4.07
CA ARG A 45 -5.26 4.19 -5.32
C ARG A 45 -4.22 4.83 -6.24
N ALA A 46 -4.25 6.16 -6.38
CA ALA A 46 -3.24 6.88 -7.14
C ALA A 46 -1.82 6.64 -6.63
N LEU A 47 -1.61 6.70 -5.31
CA LEU A 47 -0.31 6.40 -4.71
C LEU A 47 0.12 4.95 -4.94
N ALA A 48 -0.80 3.99 -4.77
CA ALA A 48 -0.52 2.57 -4.95
C ALA A 48 -0.15 2.24 -6.42
N MET A 49 -0.86 2.82 -7.38
CA MET A 49 -0.58 2.65 -8.81
C MET A 49 0.60 3.50 -9.29
N GLY A 50 0.96 4.54 -8.54
CA GLY A 50 2.06 5.45 -8.86
C GLY A 50 3.43 4.95 -8.40
N LEU A 51 3.49 3.98 -7.51
CA LEU A 51 4.73 3.37 -7.03
C LEU A 51 5.23 2.31 -8.01
N ASP A 52 6.33 2.56 -8.70
CA ASP A 52 7.05 1.53 -9.48
C ASP A 52 7.73 0.55 -8.53
N ARG A 53 7.02 -0.54 -8.20
CA ARG A 53 7.52 -1.59 -7.30
C ARG A 53 8.69 -2.35 -7.89
N GLY A 54 8.76 -2.45 -9.23
CA GLY A 54 9.89 -3.05 -9.93
C GLY A 54 11.17 -2.24 -9.72
N ALA A 55 11.13 -0.93 -9.98
CA ALA A 55 12.26 -0.04 -9.73
C ALA A 55 12.66 0.00 -8.25
N TYR A 56 11.68 -0.02 -7.35
CA TYR A 56 11.89 -0.09 -5.90
C TYR A 56 12.64 -1.36 -5.48
N LEU A 57 12.20 -2.55 -5.95
CA LEU A 57 12.86 -3.82 -5.63
C LEU A 57 14.22 -3.99 -6.31
N ALA A 58 14.40 -3.43 -7.49
CA ALA A 58 15.67 -3.45 -8.20
C ALA A 58 16.83 -2.86 -7.37
N GLN A 59 16.54 -1.91 -6.46
CA GLN A 59 17.54 -1.32 -5.55
C GLN A 59 18.14 -2.35 -4.58
N GLN A 60 17.43 -3.43 -4.32
CA GLN A 60 17.89 -4.49 -3.41
C GLN A 60 18.43 -5.73 -4.15
N VAL A 61 17.75 -6.14 -5.23
CA VAL A 61 18.01 -7.43 -5.88
C VAL A 61 18.54 -7.33 -7.30
N GLY A 62 18.62 -6.10 -7.84
CA GLY A 62 19.00 -5.84 -9.24
C GLY A 62 17.83 -6.02 -10.21
N ASP A 63 18.01 -5.49 -11.43
CA ASP A 63 16.97 -5.50 -12.47
C ASP A 63 16.52 -6.91 -12.89
N ASP A 64 17.44 -7.86 -12.93
CA ASP A 64 17.16 -9.22 -13.37
C ASP A 64 16.24 -10.00 -12.41
N LEU A 65 16.21 -9.62 -11.13
CA LEU A 65 15.48 -10.33 -10.07
C LEU A 65 14.32 -9.52 -9.47
N LYS A 66 14.06 -8.33 -9.97
CA LYS A 66 13.09 -7.38 -9.36
C LYS A 66 11.66 -7.93 -9.23
N TYR A 67 11.28 -8.86 -10.07
CA TYR A 67 9.96 -9.50 -9.99
C TYR A 67 9.96 -10.87 -9.29
N ALA A 68 11.13 -11.45 -9.01
CA ALA A 68 11.23 -12.82 -8.50
C ALA A 68 10.49 -13.06 -7.17
N SER A 69 10.39 -12.03 -6.33
CA SER A 69 9.67 -12.09 -5.04
C SER A 69 8.42 -11.21 -4.99
N MET A 70 8.05 -10.62 -6.13
CA MET A 70 6.90 -9.70 -6.17
C MET A 70 5.59 -10.47 -6.15
N ARG A 71 4.68 -10.01 -5.30
CA ARG A 71 3.34 -10.54 -5.14
C ARG A 71 2.30 -9.43 -5.29
N ASN A 72 1.17 -9.74 -5.92
CA ASN A 72 0.11 -8.78 -6.18
C ASN A 72 -1.12 -8.94 -5.28
N SER A 73 -1.14 -9.94 -4.40
CA SER A 73 -2.19 -10.18 -3.39
C SER A 73 -1.57 -10.58 -2.06
N TYR A 74 -2.27 -10.40 -0.94
CA TYR A 74 -1.77 -10.76 0.39
C TYR A 74 -1.63 -12.28 0.55
N THR A 75 -2.67 -13.03 0.18
CA THR A 75 -2.60 -14.49 0.05
C THR A 75 -2.16 -14.82 -1.38
N PRO A 76 -1.18 -15.72 -1.59
CA PRO A 76 -0.85 -16.18 -2.92
C PRO A 76 -2.10 -16.67 -3.65
N GLY A 77 -2.35 -16.17 -4.86
CA GLY A 77 -3.59 -16.42 -5.57
C GLY A 77 -3.86 -17.88 -5.90
N ASN A 78 -2.80 -18.70 -5.99
CA ASN A 78 -2.87 -20.15 -6.24
C ASN A 78 -2.74 -21.01 -4.98
N PHE A 79 -2.81 -20.41 -3.78
CA PHE A 79 -2.64 -21.12 -2.52
C PHE A 79 -3.88 -21.89 -2.10
N VAL A 80 -5.06 -21.35 -2.44
CA VAL A 80 -6.38 -21.92 -2.09
C VAL A 80 -7.20 -22.08 -3.35
N THR A 81 -7.96 -23.18 -3.41
CA THR A 81 -9.02 -23.40 -4.37
C THR A 81 -10.34 -23.68 -3.65
N LEU A 82 -11.45 -23.38 -4.30
CA LEU A 82 -12.76 -23.75 -3.81
C LEU A 82 -12.89 -25.28 -3.80
N GLU A 83 -13.39 -25.83 -2.68
CA GLU A 83 -13.69 -27.27 -2.55
C GLU A 83 -14.98 -27.67 -3.27
N GLU A 84 -15.94 -26.76 -3.37
CA GLU A 84 -17.23 -26.94 -4.02
C GLU A 84 -17.61 -25.73 -4.88
N GLU A 85 -18.63 -25.87 -5.71
CA GLU A 85 -19.18 -24.76 -6.47
C GLU A 85 -19.84 -23.74 -5.54
N VAL A 86 -19.53 -22.44 -5.73
CA VAL A 86 -20.06 -21.35 -4.91
C VAL A 86 -20.63 -20.27 -5.83
N THR A 87 -21.82 -19.78 -5.53
CA THR A 87 -22.40 -18.60 -6.15
C THR A 87 -22.39 -17.44 -5.16
N VAL A 88 -21.84 -16.31 -5.59
CA VAL A 88 -21.73 -15.08 -4.80
C VAL A 88 -22.28 -13.89 -5.57
N ASP A 89 -22.73 -12.88 -4.85
CA ASP A 89 -23.04 -11.56 -5.42
C ASP A 89 -21.78 -10.69 -5.41
N ILE A 90 -21.38 -10.22 -6.57
CA ILE A 90 -20.30 -9.24 -6.72
C ILE A 90 -20.89 -7.94 -7.25
N ASN A 91 -21.05 -6.95 -6.37
CA ASN A 91 -21.59 -5.62 -6.69
C ASN A 91 -22.95 -5.68 -7.43
N GLY A 92 -23.86 -6.55 -6.96
CA GLY A 92 -25.18 -6.73 -7.55
C GLY A 92 -25.24 -7.68 -8.74
N THR A 93 -24.16 -8.37 -9.04
CA THR A 93 -24.09 -9.38 -10.11
C THR A 93 -23.76 -10.74 -9.53
N GLU A 94 -24.70 -11.71 -9.70
CA GLU A 94 -24.39 -13.10 -9.32
C GLU A 94 -23.32 -13.71 -10.21
N LYS A 95 -22.30 -14.30 -9.60
CA LYS A 95 -21.24 -15.04 -10.27
C LYS A 95 -21.05 -16.40 -9.63
N THR A 96 -21.01 -17.44 -10.44
CA THR A 96 -20.80 -18.83 -10.00
C THR A 96 -19.38 -19.25 -10.31
N TYR A 97 -18.69 -19.78 -9.31
CA TYR A 97 -17.35 -20.33 -9.40
C TYR A 97 -17.39 -21.84 -9.19
N PRO A 98 -16.93 -22.64 -10.14
CA PRO A 98 -16.86 -24.09 -9.98
C PRO A 98 -15.80 -24.49 -8.92
N ALA A 99 -15.94 -25.70 -8.38
CA ALA A 99 -14.90 -26.30 -7.57
C ALA A 99 -13.55 -26.28 -8.29
N GLY A 100 -12.46 -26.03 -7.55
CA GLY A 100 -11.12 -25.89 -8.11
C GLY A 100 -10.77 -24.48 -8.58
N THR A 101 -11.71 -23.51 -8.53
CA THR A 101 -11.39 -22.09 -8.82
C THR A 101 -10.39 -21.56 -7.81
N TYR A 102 -9.32 -20.93 -8.29
CA TYR A 102 -8.30 -20.31 -7.45
C TYR A 102 -8.77 -19.01 -6.81
N TYR A 103 -8.34 -18.78 -5.57
CA TYR A 103 -8.59 -17.54 -4.82
C TYR A 103 -8.21 -16.28 -5.60
N GLY A 104 -7.08 -16.30 -6.30
CA GLY A 104 -6.62 -15.15 -7.08
C GLY A 104 -7.60 -14.73 -8.18
N GLN A 105 -8.28 -15.68 -8.82
CA GLN A 105 -9.32 -15.38 -9.81
C GLN A 105 -10.51 -14.66 -9.18
N ILE A 106 -10.93 -15.10 -7.99
CA ILE A 106 -12.08 -14.50 -7.27
C ILE A 106 -11.75 -13.06 -6.86
N VAL A 107 -10.53 -12.84 -6.36
CA VAL A 107 -10.06 -11.50 -5.97
C VAL A 107 -9.96 -10.58 -7.20
N GLN A 108 -9.45 -11.08 -8.33
CA GLN A 108 -9.41 -10.28 -9.57
C GLN A 108 -10.80 -9.86 -10.03
N ASP A 109 -11.75 -10.78 -10.00
CA ASP A 109 -13.13 -10.49 -10.38
C ASP A 109 -13.77 -9.42 -9.49
N GLN A 110 -13.47 -9.42 -8.19
CA GLN A 110 -13.93 -8.37 -7.27
C GLN A 110 -13.28 -7.02 -7.60
N ILE A 111 -11.98 -7.00 -7.85
CA ILE A 111 -11.23 -5.79 -8.22
C ILE A 111 -11.75 -5.20 -9.53
N ASP A 112 -12.03 -6.04 -10.52
CA ASP A 112 -12.60 -5.63 -11.80
C ASP A 112 -14.02 -5.05 -11.62
N ALA A 113 -14.85 -5.68 -10.78
CA ALA A 113 -16.19 -5.19 -10.44
C ALA A 113 -16.16 -3.86 -9.67
N ASP A 114 -15.14 -3.63 -8.87
CA ASP A 114 -14.91 -2.36 -8.16
C ASP A 114 -14.35 -1.26 -9.08
N GLY A 115 -14.06 -1.58 -10.35
CA GLY A 115 -13.50 -0.66 -11.33
C GLY A 115 -12.06 -0.25 -11.05
N VAL A 116 -11.32 -1.02 -10.25
CA VAL A 116 -9.91 -0.74 -9.93
C VAL A 116 -9.01 -1.36 -11.00
N LYS A 117 -8.20 -0.55 -11.65
CA LYS A 117 -7.36 -0.95 -12.79
C LYS A 117 -6.02 -1.58 -12.34
N ILE A 118 -6.06 -2.62 -11.51
CA ILE A 118 -4.90 -3.40 -11.09
C ILE A 118 -5.08 -4.87 -11.42
N THR A 119 -3.98 -5.56 -11.67
CA THR A 119 -3.97 -7.00 -11.98
C THR A 119 -3.33 -7.75 -10.81
N VAL A 120 -4.14 -8.52 -10.09
CA VAL A 120 -3.68 -9.38 -8.97
C VAL A 120 -3.61 -10.84 -9.37
N TRP A 121 -4.18 -11.22 -10.51
CA TRP A 121 -4.20 -12.57 -11.02
C TRP A 121 -3.97 -12.59 -12.55
N ASP A 122 -2.92 -13.28 -12.99
CA ASP A 122 -2.69 -13.57 -14.40
C ASP A 122 -3.10 -15.02 -14.69
N PRO A 123 -4.23 -15.26 -15.36
CA PRO A 123 -4.69 -16.61 -15.65
C PRO A 123 -3.83 -17.35 -16.69
N THR A 124 -2.95 -16.65 -17.41
CA THR A 124 -2.10 -17.22 -18.46
C THR A 124 -0.75 -17.70 -17.94
N ALA A 125 -0.35 -17.26 -16.75
CA ALA A 125 0.89 -17.66 -16.11
C ALA A 125 0.92 -19.18 -15.80
N ASN A 126 2.11 -19.73 -15.61
CA ASN A 126 2.32 -21.12 -15.22
C ASN A 126 1.59 -22.11 -16.16
N GLU A 127 1.73 -21.91 -17.46
CA GLU A 127 1.09 -22.76 -18.50
C GLU A 127 -0.45 -22.82 -18.39
N GLY A 128 -1.07 -21.72 -17.90
CA GLY A 128 -2.51 -21.60 -17.73
C GLY A 128 -3.03 -21.99 -16.34
N ALA A 129 -2.15 -22.32 -15.40
CA ALA A 129 -2.54 -22.54 -14.02
C ALA A 129 -2.78 -21.24 -13.24
N GLY A 130 -2.28 -20.12 -13.77
CA GLY A 130 -2.41 -18.78 -13.19
C GLY A 130 -1.36 -18.44 -12.13
N SER A 131 -1.21 -17.16 -11.85
CA SER A 131 -0.33 -16.65 -10.78
C SER A 131 -0.72 -15.24 -10.31
N SER A 132 -0.44 -14.96 -9.04
CA SER A 132 -0.42 -13.60 -8.46
C SER A 132 1.01 -13.04 -8.34
N ASP A 133 2.02 -13.78 -8.75
CA ASP A 133 3.42 -13.52 -8.44
C ASP A 133 4.26 -13.34 -9.71
N GLY A 134 5.41 -12.70 -9.57
CA GLY A 134 6.42 -12.63 -10.62
C GLY A 134 6.26 -11.47 -11.63
N TYR A 135 5.36 -10.54 -11.37
CA TYR A 135 5.13 -9.33 -12.18
C TYR A 135 4.62 -8.18 -11.31
N ASP A 136 4.68 -6.95 -11.82
CA ASP A 136 4.02 -5.80 -11.20
C ASP A 136 2.66 -5.56 -11.87
N GLY A 137 1.60 -5.96 -11.21
CA GLY A 137 0.23 -5.77 -11.67
C GLY A 137 -0.43 -4.49 -11.15
N TRP A 138 0.28 -3.69 -10.36
CA TRP A 138 -0.25 -2.48 -9.74
C TRP A 138 0.25 -1.21 -10.41
N TYR A 139 1.55 -1.12 -10.72
CA TYR A 139 2.16 0.08 -11.24
C TYR A 139 1.65 0.41 -12.64
N ASN A 140 1.04 1.58 -12.76
CA ASN A 140 0.69 2.21 -14.03
C ASN A 140 0.54 3.71 -13.81
N ALA A 141 1.43 4.51 -14.39
CA ALA A 141 1.45 5.96 -14.19
C ALA A 141 0.20 6.66 -14.76
N ASP A 142 -0.37 6.15 -15.86
CA ASP A 142 -1.58 6.74 -16.44
C ASP A 142 -2.80 6.45 -15.56
N ASN A 143 -2.94 5.22 -15.05
CA ASN A 143 -4.02 4.90 -14.10
C ASN A 143 -3.84 5.64 -12.78
N SER A 144 -2.61 5.82 -12.30
CA SER A 144 -2.31 6.64 -11.13
C SER A 144 -2.81 8.07 -11.33
N TRP A 145 -2.54 8.65 -12.50
CA TRP A 145 -3.00 10.00 -12.82
C TRP A 145 -4.53 10.12 -12.94
N GLU A 146 -5.20 9.11 -13.51
CA GLU A 146 -6.68 9.09 -13.55
C GLU A 146 -7.28 9.10 -12.13
N GLU A 147 -6.78 8.22 -11.25
CA GLU A 147 -7.21 8.16 -9.84
C GLU A 147 -6.87 9.47 -9.09
N MET A 148 -5.70 10.05 -9.33
CA MET A 148 -5.30 11.34 -8.73
C MET A 148 -6.24 12.46 -9.19
N SER A 149 -6.58 12.51 -10.48
CA SER A 149 -7.48 13.53 -11.01
C SER A 149 -8.87 13.44 -10.36
N GLN A 150 -9.38 12.23 -10.17
CA GLN A 150 -10.65 12.02 -9.46
C GLN A 150 -10.56 12.42 -7.99
N ALA A 151 -9.46 12.05 -7.30
CA ALA A 151 -9.22 12.46 -5.92
C ALA A 151 -9.21 13.99 -5.77
N VAL A 152 -8.55 14.70 -6.68
CA VAL A 152 -8.49 16.18 -6.68
C VAL A 152 -9.89 16.80 -6.80
N GLU A 153 -10.74 16.27 -7.69
CA GLU A 153 -12.11 16.75 -7.86
C GLU A 153 -12.96 16.51 -6.60
N GLU A 154 -12.91 15.31 -6.03
CA GLU A 154 -13.67 14.95 -4.83
C GLU A 154 -13.21 15.76 -3.61
N LEU A 155 -11.89 15.86 -3.39
CA LEU A 155 -11.32 16.61 -2.28
C LEU A 155 -11.59 18.12 -2.40
N ALA A 156 -11.61 18.67 -3.62
CA ALA A 156 -11.99 20.06 -3.85
C ALA A 156 -13.46 20.32 -3.48
N ALA A 157 -14.34 19.37 -3.75
CA ALA A 157 -15.75 19.46 -3.32
C ALA A 157 -15.88 19.45 -1.79
N ASP A 158 -14.94 18.79 -1.09
CA ASP A 158 -14.85 18.74 0.38
C ASP A 158 -13.99 19.89 0.96
N GLY A 159 -13.60 20.87 0.15
CA GLY A 159 -12.90 22.08 0.56
C GLY A 159 -11.37 21.96 0.61
N LEU A 160 -10.78 20.85 0.12
CA LEU A 160 -9.33 20.66 0.02
C LEU A 160 -8.86 20.86 -1.43
N THR A 161 -8.20 21.97 -1.71
CA THR A 161 -7.57 22.23 -3.01
C THR A 161 -6.18 21.60 -3.06
N ILE A 162 -5.89 20.81 -4.10
CA ILE A 162 -4.58 20.22 -4.39
C ILE A 162 -4.16 20.70 -5.78
N ASP A 163 -3.05 21.40 -5.88
CA ASP A 163 -2.46 21.90 -7.11
C ASP A 163 -0.94 21.99 -7.01
N ALA A 164 -0.28 22.49 -8.05
CA ALA A 164 1.18 22.59 -8.10
C ALA A 164 1.77 23.53 -7.03
N ASP A 165 1.01 24.55 -6.60
CA ASP A 165 1.43 25.49 -5.57
C ASP A 165 1.14 24.97 -4.16
N ASN A 166 0.20 24.03 -4.05
CA ASN A 166 -0.27 23.44 -2.78
C ASN A 166 -0.34 21.91 -2.89
N PRO A 167 0.77 21.20 -3.12
CA PRO A 167 0.79 19.74 -3.17
C PRO A 167 0.53 19.13 -1.79
N ILE A 168 0.14 17.86 -1.76
CA ILE A 168 0.09 17.09 -0.52
C ILE A 168 1.49 16.68 -0.11
N GLN A 169 1.83 16.88 1.18
CA GLN A 169 3.09 16.50 1.79
C GLN A 169 2.96 15.12 2.43
N MET A 170 3.63 14.10 1.89
CA MET A 170 3.57 12.74 2.39
C MET A 170 4.89 12.34 3.05
N ASP A 171 4.87 11.99 4.33
CA ASP A 171 6.06 11.56 5.06
C ASP A 171 6.27 10.05 4.94
N VAL A 172 7.50 9.67 4.58
CA VAL A 172 7.99 8.29 4.59
C VAL A 172 9.24 8.21 5.45
N VAL A 173 9.16 7.48 6.55
CA VAL A 173 10.31 7.26 7.45
C VAL A 173 11.07 6.02 7.00
N TYR A 174 12.39 6.13 6.85
CA TYR A 174 13.25 5.02 6.43
C TYR A 174 14.51 4.91 7.29
N ALA A 175 15.07 3.69 7.38
CA ALA A 175 16.30 3.42 8.12
C ALA A 175 17.53 3.89 7.31
N SER A 176 18.04 5.08 7.59
CA SER A 176 19.12 5.71 6.83
C SER A 176 20.50 5.09 7.05
N SER A 177 20.66 4.21 8.02
CA SER A 177 21.89 3.42 8.24
C SER A 177 22.14 2.38 7.13
N SER A 178 21.14 2.09 6.29
CA SER A 178 21.22 1.16 5.17
C SER A 178 21.19 1.91 3.83
N GLU A 179 22.21 1.72 3.00
CA GLU A 179 22.25 2.26 1.64
C GLU A 179 21.11 1.70 0.77
N VAL A 180 20.79 0.43 0.92
CA VAL A 180 19.67 -0.22 0.20
C VAL A 180 18.35 0.45 0.55
N PHE A 181 18.07 0.69 1.83
CA PHE A 181 16.83 1.36 2.24
C PHE A 181 16.78 2.82 1.79
N THR A 182 17.92 3.51 1.79
CA THR A 182 18.02 4.86 1.24
C THR A 182 17.69 4.88 -0.25
N ASN A 183 18.25 3.96 -1.03
CA ASN A 183 18.00 3.86 -2.47
C ASN A 183 16.52 3.49 -2.76
N ARG A 184 15.95 2.56 -1.99
CA ARG A 184 14.53 2.19 -2.10
C ARG A 184 13.62 3.38 -1.79
N ALA A 185 13.88 4.11 -0.71
CA ALA A 185 13.12 5.31 -0.35
C ALA A 185 13.18 6.38 -1.45
N ASN A 186 14.35 6.62 -2.04
CA ASN A 186 14.51 7.53 -3.18
C ASN A 186 13.75 7.05 -4.42
N SER A 187 13.77 5.75 -4.73
CA SER A 187 13.02 5.18 -5.85
C SER A 187 11.51 5.36 -5.67
N LEU A 188 10.99 5.11 -4.46
CA LEU A 188 9.60 5.35 -4.08
C LEU A 188 9.22 6.83 -4.30
N LYS A 189 10.01 7.76 -3.76
CA LYS A 189 9.81 9.20 -3.95
C LYS A 189 9.71 9.57 -5.42
N GLN A 190 10.68 9.14 -6.22
CA GLN A 190 10.75 9.49 -7.64
C GLN A 190 9.53 8.99 -8.41
N SER A 191 9.11 7.74 -8.21
CA SER A 191 7.98 7.17 -8.93
C SER A 191 6.65 7.79 -8.54
N ILE A 192 6.40 8.00 -7.25
CA ILE A 192 5.15 8.63 -6.77
C ILE A 192 5.06 10.09 -7.26
N GLU A 193 6.11 10.88 -7.09
CA GLU A 193 6.10 12.29 -7.51
C GLU A 193 5.92 12.42 -9.03
N ALA A 194 6.54 11.52 -9.82
CA ALA A 194 6.39 11.52 -11.28
C ALA A 194 4.96 11.11 -11.68
N SER A 195 4.42 10.03 -11.13
CA SER A 195 3.09 9.50 -11.49
C SER A 195 1.96 10.42 -11.05
N THR A 196 2.14 11.18 -9.99
CA THR A 196 1.18 12.19 -9.51
C THR A 196 1.44 13.59 -10.07
N GLN A 197 2.38 13.72 -11.02
CA GLN A 197 2.76 14.98 -11.66
C GLN A 197 3.09 16.12 -10.67
N GLY A 198 3.67 15.75 -9.52
CA GLY A 198 4.06 16.69 -8.47
C GLY A 198 2.95 17.15 -7.54
N LEU A 199 1.72 16.65 -7.68
CA LEU A 199 0.62 16.94 -6.74
C LEU A 199 0.81 16.26 -5.38
N VAL A 200 1.71 15.28 -5.28
CA VAL A 200 2.21 14.72 -4.04
C VAL A 200 3.72 14.94 -3.97
N GLN A 201 4.19 15.49 -2.87
CA GLN A 201 5.61 15.58 -2.54
C GLN A 201 5.93 14.59 -1.42
N VAL A 202 6.90 13.71 -1.65
CA VAL A 202 7.33 12.71 -0.68
C VAL A 202 8.47 13.27 0.14
N ASN A 203 8.24 13.41 1.44
CA ASN A 203 9.23 13.82 2.42
C ASN A 203 9.91 12.59 3.00
N LEU A 204 11.16 12.36 2.64
CA LEU A 204 11.93 11.26 3.19
C LEU A 204 12.50 11.66 4.56
N ILE A 205 12.06 10.97 5.61
CA ILE A 205 12.51 11.20 6.98
C ILE A 205 13.51 10.11 7.35
N ALA A 206 14.78 10.52 7.47
CA ALA A 206 15.87 9.60 7.81
C ALA A 206 15.85 9.26 9.30
N ALA A 207 15.48 8.04 9.65
CA ALA A 207 15.74 7.50 10.98
C ALA A 207 17.22 7.12 11.10
N ALA A 208 17.89 7.59 12.15
CA ALA A 208 19.34 7.43 12.29
C ALA A 208 19.77 5.97 12.47
N ASP A 209 18.89 5.16 13.05
CA ASP A 209 19.10 3.73 13.25
C ASP A 209 17.79 2.93 13.18
N ASN A 210 17.89 1.62 13.26
CA ASN A 210 16.73 0.73 13.21
C ASN A 210 15.78 0.95 14.38
N THR A 211 16.28 1.34 15.56
CA THR A 211 15.44 1.57 16.74
C THR A 211 14.51 2.76 16.50
N ASP A 212 15.04 3.88 16.00
CA ASP A 212 14.24 5.06 15.66
C ASP A 212 13.22 4.74 14.57
N TRP A 213 13.60 3.94 13.57
CA TRP A 213 12.68 3.50 12.52
C TRP A 213 11.55 2.62 13.07
N TYR A 214 11.87 1.65 13.94
CA TYR A 214 10.86 0.81 14.60
C TYR A 214 9.88 1.61 15.45
N TYR A 215 10.35 2.59 16.19
CA TYR A 215 9.49 3.49 17.00
C TYR A 215 8.69 4.48 16.16
N SER A 216 9.00 4.64 14.87
CA SER A 216 8.16 5.43 13.97
C SER A 216 6.88 4.71 13.59
N GLY A 217 6.86 3.38 13.63
CA GLY A 217 5.70 2.61 13.22
C GLY A 217 5.60 1.21 13.79
N TYR A 218 6.60 0.36 13.57
CA TYR A 218 6.52 -1.08 13.83
C TYR A 218 6.19 -1.45 15.28
N TYR A 219 6.70 -0.70 16.26
CA TYR A 219 6.41 -0.90 17.67
C TYR A 219 5.16 -0.19 18.18
N MET A 220 4.47 0.57 17.33
CA MET A 220 3.24 1.26 17.68
C MET A 220 2.04 0.38 17.34
N ASN A 221 0.98 0.50 18.14
CA ASN A 221 -0.22 -0.32 17.94
C ASN A 221 -1.26 0.34 17.06
N TYR A 222 -1.30 1.67 17.02
CA TYR A 222 -2.35 2.42 16.34
C TYR A 222 -1.79 3.44 15.37
N GLY A 223 -2.48 3.65 14.25
CA GLY A 223 -2.07 4.61 13.25
C GLY A 223 -1.86 6.02 13.79
N TYR A 224 -2.65 6.45 14.78
CA TYR A 224 -2.49 7.77 15.39
C TYR A 224 -1.22 7.92 16.27
N GLU A 225 -0.55 6.82 16.60
CA GLU A 225 0.73 6.80 17.32
C GLU A 225 1.93 6.73 16.38
N MET A 226 1.70 6.38 15.10
CA MET A 226 2.74 6.15 14.11
C MET A 226 3.17 7.45 13.43
N ASN A 227 4.47 7.58 13.18
CA ASN A 227 5.08 8.78 12.60
C ASN A 227 5.36 8.60 11.11
N TYR A 228 4.35 8.25 10.32
CA TYR A 228 4.42 8.20 8.86
C TYR A 228 3.02 8.34 8.24
N ASP A 229 2.96 8.79 7.01
CA ASP A 229 1.77 8.75 6.17
C ASP A 229 1.75 7.48 5.33
N PHE A 230 2.91 7.02 4.89
CA PHE A 230 3.12 5.75 4.21
C PHE A 230 4.35 5.03 4.78
N CYS A 231 4.17 3.76 5.16
CA CYS A 231 5.25 2.86 5.55
C CYS A 231 5.57 1.91 4.39
N ASP A 232 6.81 1.90 3.94
CA ASP A 232 7.24 1.12 2.78
C ASP A 232 7.71 -0.31 3.12
N LEU A 233 7.81 -0.63 4.40
CA LEU A 233 8.35 -1.91 4.84
C LEU A 233 7.68 -2.38 6.14
N SER A 234 6.67 -3.20 6.00
CA SER A 234 6.09 -3.98 7.08
C SER A 234 5.70 -5.36 6.58
N GLY A 235 5.52 -6.32 7.46
CA GLY A 235 5.23 -7.68 7.03
C GLY A 235 4.66 -8.55 8.12
N TRP A 236 4.01 -9.61 7.69
CA TRP A 236 3.50 -10.70 8.52
C TRP A 236 3.47 -12.02 7.74
N GLY A 237 3.29 -13.10 8.46
CA GLY A 237 3.07 -14.42 7.90
C GLY A 237 1.85 -15.08 8.54
N PRO A 238 1.35 -16.18 7.97
CA PRO A 238 0.31 -16.95 8.61
C PRO A 238 0.86 -17.64 9.86
N ASP A 239 0.02 -17.74 10.89
CA ASP A 239 0.39 -18.44 12.12
C ASP A 239 0.39 -19.96 11.94
N TYR A 240 -0.41 -20.44 10.98
CA TYR A 240 -0.62 -21.87 10.69
C TYR A 240 -0.64 -22.13 9.18
N GLY A 241 -0.80 -23.37 8.78
CA GLY A 241 -0.89 -23.78 7.37
C GLY A 241 -2.18 -23.35 6.67
N ASP A 242 -3.13 -22.74 7.38
CA ASP A 242 -4.36 -22.21 6.79
C ASP A 242 -4.08 -20.85 6.14
N PRO A 243 -4.26 -20.72 4.83
CA PRO A 243 -4.05 -19.47 4.12
C PRO A 243 -4.99 -18.34 4.54
N ALA A 244 -6.15 -18.63 5.12
CA ALA A 244 -7.05 -17.61 5.67
C ALA A 244 -6.38 -16.80 6.78
N SER A 245 -5.41 -17.36 7.50
CA SER A 245 -4.66 -16.68 8.55
C SER A 245 -3.83 -15.47 8.05
N TYR A 246 -3.56 -15.37 6.75
CA TYR A 246 -2.99 -14.14 6.16
C TYR A 246 -3.93 -12.93 6.27
N LEU A 247 -5.23 -13.15 6.37
CA LEU A 247 -6.26 -12.13 6.41
C LEU A 247 -6.79 -11.83 7.82
N ASP A 248 -6.47 -12.66 8.81
CA ASP A 248 -6.91 -12.52 10.20
C ASP A 248 -6.56 -11.15 10.78
N THR A 249 -5.39 -10.62 10.41
CA THR A 249 -4.92 -9.32 10.88
C THR A 249 -5.81 -8.14 10.42
N PHE A 250 -6.66 -8.34 9.42
CA PHE A 250 -7.65 -7.36 8.95
C PHE A 250 -9.05 -7.55 9.55
N GLN A 251 -9.24 -8.55 10.42
CA GLN A 251 -10.51 -8.84 11.06
C GLN A 251 -10.52 -8.39 12.52
N PRO A 252 -11.52 -7.59 12.96
CA PRO A 252 -11.59 -7.10 14.33
C PRO A 252 -11.62 -8.23 15.38
N GLU A 253 -12.27 -9.36 15.05
CA GLU A 253 -12.43 -10.53 15.92
C GLU A 253 -11.10 -11.23 16.23
N TYR A 254 -10.11 -11.08 15.36
CA TYR A 254 -8.77 -11.70 15.46
C TYR A 254 -7.67 -10.71 15.84
N ALA A 255 -7.96 -9.78 16.75
CA ALA A 255 -7.06 -8.73 17.23
C ALA A 255 -6.87 -7.51 16.28
N GLY A 256 -7.13 -7.64 14.99
CA GLY A 256 -7.17 -6.54 14.04
C GLY A 256 -5.93 -5.66 13.97
N TYR A 257 -4.72 -6.23 14.03
CA TYR A 257 -3.48 -5.44 14.06
C TYR A 257 -3.36 -4.48 12.88
N MET A 258 -3.62 -4.95 11.65
CA MET A 258 -3.46 -4.10 10.48
C MET A 258 -4.52 -3.01 10.40
N ILE A 259 -5.77 -3.28 10.78
CA ILE A 259 -6.81 -2.25 10.78
C ILE A 259 -6.53 -1.13 11.79
N LYS A 260 -5.88 -1.45 12.91
CA LYS A 260 -5.38 -0.46 13.87
C LYS A 260 -4.19 0.32 13.31
N SER A 261 -3.23 -0.38 12.72
CA SER A 261 -2.00 0.21 12.17
C SER A 261 -2.28 1.16 11.00
N ILE A 262 -3.22 0.82 10.12
CA ILE A 262 -3.62 1.69 9.02
C ILE A 262 -4.56 2.83 9.45
N GLY A 263 -5.01 2.86 10.69
CA GLY A 263 -5.72 3.99 11.28
C GLY A 263 -7.25 3.94 11.20
N ILE A 264 -7.83 2.74 11.06
CA ILE A 264 -9.30 2.57 11.06
C ILE A 264 -9.91 2.74 12.48
N TYR A 265 -9.13 2.66 13.55
CA TYR A 265 -9.53 2.92 14.93
C TYR A 265 -8.92 4.20 15.47
#